data_1f68fe4afbab5e2476ee8532ba3e99f3
#
_entry.id   1f68fe4afbab5e2476ee8532ba3e99f3
#
_cell.length_a   1.000
_cell.length_b   1.000
_cell.length_c   1.000
_cell.angle_alpha   90.00
_cell.angle_beta   90.00
_cell.angle_gamma   90.00
#
_symmetry.space_group_name_H-M   'P 1'
#
loop_
_entity.id
_entity.type
_entity.pdbx_description
1 polymer ?
#
loop_
_entity_poly.entity_id
_entity_poly.type
_entity_poly.pdbx_seq_one_letter_code
_entity_poly.pdbx_strand_id
1 'polypeptide(L)'
;LIEITRFFFFHELYIPTTTDSGFDRKVSAIVLLGLPLLTTVYPFLKYTCSRPVNSIRELASSRFSTRSRMILLCFQYVVTIFIITVSLFFVRQLEYMLCADLGFRSHDVITCRMYVDKLGLYKTTKEEGLDEGKRQYISNALVNKRMSESTLFEHWSRGNDLLFTDFRFDSFALNRAENGFHPALSAHLTTHSMAIYDFQLVEGRLWNDSIDEAFTKNSFKVIINETAKRVYGIKDITKDKLQPEEPHYASSSLPDFYNPPCEIVGVIKDFNVRHLSQSIQPVVIYYHDASIGGIYTVTASYKHENKAKVIDFLRRLYEESTGRTDFEYTLIEDELQKMYREDRQVVNIYTLFAG
;
A
#
# COMPACT_ATOMS: atom_id res chain seq x y z
N LEU A 1 -17.84 -11.31 30.81
CA LEU A 1 -16.58 -11.95 30.38
C LEU A 1 -16.31 -11.68 28.91
N ILE A 2 -17.29 -11.80 28.01
CA ILE A 2 -17.16 -11.53 26.56
C ILE A 2 -16.83 -10.04 26.28
N GLU A 3 -17.43 -9.12 27.02
CA GLU A 3 -17.16 -7.68 26.92
C GLU A 3 -15.76 -7.32 27.47
N ILE A 4 -15.34 -8.01 28.55
CA ILE A 4 -14.01 -7.80 29.15
C ILE A 4 -12.91 -8.36 28.25
N THR A 5 -13.09 -9.54 27.64
CA THR A 5 -12.16 -10.07 26.64
C THR A 5 -12.12 -9.21 25.37
N ARG A 6 -13.27 -8.66 24.96
CA ARG A 6 -13.34 -7.71 23.85
C ARG A 6 -12.61 -6.41 24.18
N PHE A 7 -12.70 -5.89 25.41
CA PHE A 7 -12.03 -4.68 25.84
C PHE A 7 -10.50 -4.86 25.95
N PHE A 8 -9.99 -5.96 26.48
CA PHE A 8 -8.56 -6.21 26.65
C PHE A 8 -7.86 -6.76 25.40
N PHE A 9 -8.55 -7.55 24.56
CA PHE A 9 -7.93 -8.21 23.41
C PHE A 9 -8.30 -7.60 22.05
N PHE A 10 -9.38 -6.85 21.92
CA PHE A 10 -9.87 -6.37 20.63
C PHE A 10 -9.89 -4.86 20.46
N HIS A 11 -9.48 -4.08 21.46
CA HIS A 11 -9.41 -2.62 21.30
C HIS A 11 -8.26 -2.19 20.36
N GLU A 12 -7.22 -3.01 20.21
CA GLU A 12 -6.15 -2.79 19.24
C GLU A 12 -6.23 -3.69 17.99
N LEU A 13 -7.12 -4.68 18.00
CA LEU A 13 -7.37 -5.56 16.86
C LEU A 13 -8.56 -5.05 16.05
N TYR A 14 -8.33 -4.06 15.20
CA TYR A 14 -9.24 -3.74 14.12
C TYR A 14 -9.11 -4.83 13.04
N ILE A 15 -9.87 -5.92 13.18
CA ILE A 15 -10.06 -6.90 12.11
C ILE A 15 -11.07 -6.26 11.15
N PRO A 16 -10.71 -5.95 9.91
CA PRO A 16 -11.67 -5.45 8.94
C PRO A 16 -12.73 -6.52 8.74
N THR A 17 -13.97 -6.21 9.11
CA THR A 17 -15.13 -7.09 9.03
C THR A 17 -15.65 -7.14 7.59
N THR A 18 -14.88 -7.67 6.66
CA THR A 18 -15.33 -7.98 5.30
C THR A 18 -15.60 -9.48 5.10
N THR A 19 -15.31 -10.32 6.08
CA THR A 19 -15.71 -11.73 6.10
C THR A 19 -16.87 -11.92 7.06
N ASP A 20 -17.83 -12.69 6.63
CA ASP A 20 -19.10 -13.04 7.24
C ASP A 20 -19.03 -13.11 8.79
N SER A 21 -19.40 -12.02 9.46
CA SER A 21 -19.34 -11.86 10.93
C SER A 21 -20.13 -12.94 11.70
N GLY A 22 -20.92 -13.73 10.98
CA GLY A 22 -21.66 -14.87 11.49
C GLY A 22 -20.80 -16.13 11.61
N PHE A 23 -19.87 -16.34 10.70
CA PHE A 23 -18.98 -17.50 10.70
C PHE A 23 -17.93 -17.36 11.82
N ASP A 24 -17.27 -16.22 11.93
CA ASP A 24 -16.25 -15.98 12.94
C ASP A 24 -16.79 -16.03 14.37
N ARG A 25 -18.00 -15.51 14.60
CA ARG A 25 -18.69 -15.65 15.90
C ARG A 25 -19.02 -17.10 16.26
N LYS A 26 -19.43 -17.91 15.29
CA LYS A 26 -19.72 -19.34 15.53
C LYS A 26 -18.45 -20.12 15.81
N VAL A 27 -17.37 -19.90 15.06
CA VAL A 27 -16.08 -20.54 15.27
C VAL A 27 -15.49 -20.13 16.62
N SER A 28 -15.50 -18.85 16.98
CA SER A 28 -15.03 -18.37 18.27
C SER A 28 -15.87 -18.95 19.43
N ALA A 29 -17.18 -19.03 19.32
CA ALA A 29 -18.05 -19.63 20.32
C ALA A 29 -17.80 -21.15 20.47
N ILE A 30 -17.60 -21.87 19.37
CA ILE A 30 -17.29 -23.31 19.38
C ILE A 30 -15.94 -23.56 20.06
N VAL A 31 -14.93 -22.77 19.79
CA VAL A 31 -13.60 -22.90 20.42
C VAL A 31 -13.67 -22.52 21.90
N LEU A 32 -14.29 -21.40 22.24
CA LEU A 32 -14.36 -20.88 23.62
C LEU A 32 -15.20 -21.75 24.56
N LEU A 33 -16.24 -22.38 24.05
CA LEU A 33 -17.12 -23.31 24.84
C LEU A 33 -16.68 -24.77 24.66
N GLY A 34 -16.24 -25.16 23.49
CA GLY A 34 -15.87 -26.55 23.17
C GLY A 34 -14.60 -27.01 23.86
N LEU A 35 -13.55 -26.16 23.92
CA LEU A 35 -12.30 -26.52 24.58
C LEU A 35 -12.44 -26.76 26.10
N PRO A 36 -13.04 -25.87 26.91
CA PRO A 36 -13.28 -26.14 28.33
C PRO A 36 -14.22 -27.33 28.54
N LEU A 37 -15.22 -27.52 27.70
CA LEU A 37 -16.16 -28.63 27.78
C LEU A 37 -15.45 -29.97 27.50
N LEU A 38 -14.61 -30.04 26.50
CA LEU A 38 -13.78 -31.22 26.20
C LEU A 38 -12.78 -31.53 27.32
N THR A 39 -12.14 -30.50 27.89
CA THR A 39 -11.18 -30.69 28.99
C THR A 39 -11.82 -31.08 30.33
N THR A 40 -13.08 -30.69 30.57
CA THR A 40 -13.81 -31.02 31.80
C THR A 40 -14.66 -32.27 31.69
N VAL A 41 -15.25 -32.54 30.51
CA VAL A 41 -16.12 -33.71 30.30
C VAL A 41 -15.35 -35.03 30.42
N TYR A 42 -14.14 -35.11 29.88
CA TYR A 42 -13.32 -36.32 29.97
C TYR A 42 -13.00 -36.73 31.41
N PRO A 43 -12.45 -35.86 32.29
CA PRO A 43 -12.24 -36.19 33.71
C PRO A 43 -13.58 -36.48 34.42
N PHE A 44 -14.62 -35.67 34.17
CA PHE A 44 -15.92 -35.84 34.79
C PHE A 44 -16.55 -37.21 34.50
N LEU A 45 -16.61 -37.64 33.26
CA LEU A 45 -17.11 -38.97 32.87
C LEU A 45 -16.24 -40.10 33.46
N LYS A 46 -14.93 -39.93 33.48
CA LYS A 46 -14.01 -40.92 34.07
C LYS A 46 -14.22 -41.07 35.56
N TYR A 47 -14.44 -39.98 36.30
CA TYR A 47 -14.59 -40.02 37.75
C TYR A 47 -16.02 -40.37 38.18
N THR A 48 -17.04 -39.98 37.42
CA THR A 48 -18.44 -40.23 37.76
C THR A 48 -18.89 -41.64 37.38
N CYS A 49 -18.33 -42.24 36.33
CA CYS A 49 -18.66 -43.59 35.88
C CYS A 49 -17.81 -44.68 36.53
N SER A 50 -16.73 -44.33 37.28
CA SER A 50 -15.95 -45.32 38.03
C SER A 50 -16.57 -45.66 39.37
N ARG A 51 -16.88 -46.95 39.60
CA ARG A 51 -17.39 -47.41 40.92
C ARG A 51 -16.30 -47.18 41.98
N PRO A 52 -16.69 -46.64 43.20
CA PRO A 52 -15.71 -46.27 44.26
C PRO A 52 -14.80 -47.43 44.71
N VAL A 53 -15.30 -48.65 44.62
CA VAL A 53 -14.52 -49.88 45.01
C VAL A 53 -13.38 -50.18 44.04
N ASN A 54 -13.47 -49.80 42.76
CA ASN A 54 -12.41 -49.99 41.78
C ASN A 54 -11.29 -48.92 41.89
N SER A 55 -11.60 -47.74 42.42
CA SER A 55 -10.61 -46.68 42.62
C SER A 55 -9.50 -47.04 43.61
N ILE A 56 -9.84 -47.87 44.64
CA ILE A 56 -8.84 -48.33 45.62
C ILE A 56 -7.94 -49.43 45.04
N ARG A 57 -8.47 -50.22 44.11
CA ARG A 57 -7.72 -51.30 43.45
C ARG A 57 -6.87 -50.78 42.28
N GLU A 58 -7.26 -49.74 41.64
CA GLU A 58 -6.49 -49.07 40.55
C GLU A 58 -5.30 -48.26 41.05
N LEU A 59 -5.24 -47.88 42.32
CA LEU A 59 -4.04 -47.31 42.93
C LEU A 59 -2.86 -48.27 42.89
N ALA A 60 -3.11 -49.59 42.77
CA ALA A 60 -2.07 -50.60 42.64
C ALA A 60 -1.65 -50.91 41.18
N SER A 61 -2.41 -50.45 40.15
CA SER A 61 -2.12 -50.69 38.73
C SER A 61 -1.84 -49.41 37.94
N SER A 62 -0.96 -48.58 38.46
CA SER A 62 -0.70 -47.22 37.93
C SER A 62 -0.01 -47.13 36.54
N ARG A 63 0.31 -48.26 35.90
CA ARG A 63 1.03 -48.26 34.62
C ARG A 63 0.25 -47.68 33.44
N PHE A 64 -1.07 -47.81 33.42
CA PHE A 64 -1.89 -47.31 32.31
C PHE A 64 -2.12 -45.78 32.38
N SER A 65 -2.26 -45.24 33.62
CA SER A 65 -2.39 -43.82 33.89
C SER A 65 -1.14 -43.01 33.51
N THR A 66 0.03 -43.59 33.73
CA THR A 66 1.32 -42.93 33.47
C THR A 66 1.60 -42.77 31.97
N ARG A 67 1.28 -43.78 31.15
CA ARG A 67 1.45 -43.72 29.69
C ARG A 67 0.54 -42.67 29.04
N SER A 68 -0.71 -42.60 29.46
CA SER A 68 -1.67 -41.61 28.96
C SER A 68 -1.24 -40.17 29.29
N ARG A 69 -0.75 -39.92 30.50
CA ARG A 69 -0.18 -38.62 30.92
C ARG A 69 1.08 -38.26 30.12
N MET A 70 1.95 -39.22 29.87
CA MET A 70 3.17 -39.02 29.10
C MET A 70 2.88 -38.66 27.64
N ILE A 71 1.91 -39.36 27.03
CA ILE A 71 1.44 -39.04 25.66
C ILE A 71 0.88 -37.62 25.59
N LEU A 72 0.05 -37.22 26.57
CA LEU A 72 -0.54 -35.88 26.62
C LEU A 72 0.54 -34.80 26.79
N LEU A 73 1.52 -35.04 27.68
CA LEU A 73 2.67 -34.13 27.84
C LEU A 73 3.48 -34.01 26.56
N CYS A 74 3.84 -35.15 25.92
CA CYS A 74 4.55 -35.11 24.65
C CYS A 74 3.75 -34.32 23.58
N PHE A 75 2.45 -34.53 23.48
CA PHE A 75 1.58 -33.79 22.57
C PHE A 75 1.61 -32.28 22.87
N GLN A 76 1.49 -31.91 24.14
CA GLN A 76 1.57 -30.51 24.56
C GLN A 76 2.91 -29.87 24.17
N TYR A 77 4.05 -30.55 24.40
CA TYR A 77 5.36 -30.05 23.98
C TYR A 77 5.46 -29.88 22.45
N VAL A 78 4.96 -30.86 21.68
CA VAL A 78 4.95 -30.78 20.23
C VAL A 78 4.16 -29.55 19.75
N VAL A 79 2.96 -29.33 20.31
CA VAL A 79 2.12 -28.16 19.97
C VAL A 79 2.82 -26.86 20.37
N THR A 80 3.42 -26.79 21.54
CA THR A 80 4.14 -25.60 22.01
C THR A 80 5.35 -25.29 21.10
N ILE A 81 6.17 -26.29 20.77
CA ILE A 81 7.30 -26.11 19.85
C ILE A 81 6.81 -25.67 18.48
N PHE A 82 5.72 -26.24 17.98
CA PHE A 82 5.13 -25.85 16.72
C PHE A 82 4.71 -24.37 16.73
N ILE A 83 3.98 -23.92 17.77
CA ILE A 83 3.54 -22.52 17.90
C ILE A 83 4.74 -21.58 17.96
N ILE A 84 5.76 -21.89 18.75
CA ILE A 84 6.98 -21.08 18.85
C ILE A 84 7.69 -21.00 17.49
N THR A 85 7.81 -22.12 16.78
CA THR A 85 8.47 -22.15 15.47
C THR A 85 7.71 -21.29 14.44
N VAL A 86 6.39 -21.43 14.40
CA VAL A 86 5.52 -20.65 13.51
C VAL A 86 5.61 -19.15 13.86
N SER A 87 5.58 -18.81 15.15
CA SER A 87 5.72 -17.43 15.61
C SER A 87 7.05 -16.81 15.16
N LEU A 88 8.16 -17.51 15.37
CA LEU A 88 9.48 -17.04 14.91
C LEU A 88 9.55 -16.88 13.40
N PHE A 89 8.91 -17.77 12.64
CA PHE A 89 8.84 -17.66 11.19
C PHE A 89 8.10 -16.39 10.76
N PHE A 90 6.93 -16.12 11.34
CA PHE A 90 6.17 -14.90 11.01
C PHE A 90 6.90 -13.61 11.39
N VAL A 91 7.60 -13.59 12.54
CA VAL A 91 8.44 -12.44 12.93
C VAL A 91 9.51 -12.20 11.87
N ARG A 92 10.24 -13.23 11.47
CA ARG A 92 11.27 -13.12 10.44
C ARG A 92 10.73 -12.72 9.07
N GLN A 93 9.57 -13.24 8.71
CA GLN A 93 8.91 -12.87 7.45
C GLN A 93 8.51 -11.39 7.45
N LEU A 94 7.95 -10.89 8.55
CA LEU A 94 7.60 -9.48 8.68
C LEU A 94 8.84 -8.57 8.64
N GLU A 95 9.90 -8.92 9.36
CA GLU A 95 11.19 -8.20 9.28
C GLU A 95 11.71 -8.13 7.84
N TYR A 96 11.68 -9.26 7.13
CA TYR A 96 12.08 -9.31 5.73
C TYR A 96 11.24 -8.39 4.85
N MET A 97 9.91 -8.40 5.01
CA MET A 97 9.02 -7.54 4.21
C MET A 97 9.21 -6.05 4.49
N LEU A 98 9.50 -5.68 5.75
CA LEU A 98 9.72 -4.28 6.13
C LEU A 98 11.09 -3.73 5.71
N CYS A 99 12.09 -4.63 5.53
CA CYS A 99 13.45 -4.26 5.14
C CYS A 99 13.77 -4.56 3.67
N ALA A 100 12.84 -5.16 2.92
CA ALA A 100 13.06 -5.51 1.53
C ALA A 100 13.25 -4.27 0.66
N ASP A 101 14.16 -4.36 -0.31
CA ASP A 101 14.30 -3.36 -1.35
C ASP A 101 13.04 -3.38 -2.24
N LEU A 102 12.28 -2.30 -2.21
CA LEU A 102 11.05 -2.16 -2.98
C LEU A 102 11.33 -1.77 -4.44
N GLY A 103 12.58 -1.49 -4.81
CA GLY A 103 12.97 -1.02 -6.13
C GLY A 103 12.74 0.48 -6.35
N PHE A 104 12.39 1.22 -5.30
CA PHE A 104 12.28 2.67 -5.30
C PHE A 104 12.56 3.25 -3.91
N ARG A 105 12.86 4.55 -3.83
CA ARG A 105 13.09 5.26 -2.56
C ARG A 105 11.78 5.40 -1.78
N SER A 106 11.66 4.69 -0.68
CA SER A 106 10.49 4.72 0.20
C SER A 106 10.69 5.53 1.48
N HIS A 107 11.95 5.89 1.79
CA HIS A 107 12.31 6.64 2.99
C HIS A 107 12.60 8.10 2.65
N ASP A 108 12.30 8.98 3.62
CA ASP A 108 12.58 10.41 3.51
C ASP A 108 11.85 11.08 2.32
N VAL A 109 10.66 10.60 2.02
CA VAL A 109 9.74 11.18 1.04
C VAL A 109 8.46 11.61 1.73
N ILE A 110 8.10 12.88 1.54
CA ILE A 110 6.91 13.51 2.11
C ILE A 110 6.00 14.00 0.99
N THR A 111 4.71 13.76 1.16
CA THR A 111 3.67 14.34 0.30
C THR A 111 2.71 15.14 1.17
N CYS A 112 2.33 16.33 0.72
CA CYS A 112 1.38 17.16 1.42
C CYS A 112 0.46 17.90 0.44
N ARG A 113 -0.76 18.18 0.90
CA ARG A 113 -1.70 18.96 0.14
C ARG A 113 -1.38 20.45 0.33
N MET A 114 -1.20 21.20 -0.78
CA MET A 114 -0.88 22.63 -0.76
C MET A 114 -2.03 23.53 -1.19
N TYR A 115 -3.13 22.95 -1.62
CA TYR A 115 -4.33 23.68 -1.99
C TYR A 115 -5.57 22.89 -1.62
N VAL A 116 -6.56 23.58 -1.08
CA VAL A 116 -7.89 23.01 -0.80
C VAL A 116 -8.92 23.88 -1.49
N ASP A 117 -9.62 23.32 -2.46
CA ASP A 117 -10.75 23.98 -3.10
C ASP A 117 -11.84 24.23 -2.07
N LYS A 118 -12.19 25.50 -1.85
CA LYS A 118 -13.23 25.90 -0.89
C LYS A 118 -14.65 25.64 -1.37
N LEU A 119 -14.84 25.51 -2.68
CA LEU A 119 -16.16 25.57 -3.31
C LEU A 119 -16.62 24.25 -3.94
N GLY A 120 -15.73 23.25 -4.06
CA GLY A 120 -16.02 22.01 -4.79
C GLY A 120 -16.33 22.29 -6.26
N LEU A 121 -15.52 21.80 -7.15
CA LEU A 121 -15.48 22.06 -8.61
C LEU A 121 -16.83 22.00 -9.37
N TYR A 122 -17.93 21.65 -8.71
CA TYR A 122 -19.22 21.38 -9.37
C TYR A 122 -20.36 22.35 -9.05
N LYS A 123 -20.12 23.43 -8.27
CA LYS A 123 -21.22 24.36 -7.85
C LYS A 123 -20.88 25.84 -7.92
N THR A 124 -19.90 26.26 -8.69
CA THR A 124 -19.51 27.66 -8.75
C THR A 124 -20.21 28.42 -9.85
N THR A 125 -20.68 29.63 -9.55
CA THR A 125 -20.99 30.63 -10.57
C THR A 125 -19.72 30.98 -11.34
N LYS A 126 -19.86 31.45 -12.58
CA LYS A 126 -18.72 31.79 -13.45
C LYS A 126 -17.76 32.83 -12.81
N GLU A 127 -18.31 33.74 -11.98
CA GLU A 127 -17.55 34.79 -11.29
C GLU A 127 -16.74 34.21 -10.10
N GLU A 128 -17.34 33.31 -9.32
CA GLU A 128 -16.64 32.62 -8.20
C GLU A 128 -15.52 31.73 -8.72
N GLY A 129 -15.71 31.08 -9.87
CA GLY A 129 -14.66 30.26 -10.49
C GLY A 129 -13.47 31.08 -10.99
N LEU A 130 -13.70 32.34 -11.47
CA LEU A 130 -12.62 33.25 -11.83
C LEU A 130 -11.81 33.73 -10.62
N ASP A 131 -12.47 34.00 -9.51
CA ASP A 131 -11.78 34.40 -8.26
C ASP A 131 -10.99 33.26 -7.65
N GLU A 132 -11.52 32.05 -7.68
CA GLU A 132 -10.84 30.86 -7.22
C GLU A 132 -9.61 30.53 -8.08
N GLY A 133 -9.74 30.64 -9.40
CA GLY A 133 -8.62 30.46 -10.32
C GLY A 133 -7.49 31.47 -10.09
N LYS A 134 -7.81 32.74 -9.77
CA LYS A 134 -6.79 33.74 -9.40
C LYS A 134 -6.09 33.40 -8.10
N ARG A 135 -6.83 32.97 -7.06
CA ARG A 135 -6.24 32.55 -5.78
C ARG A 135 -5.32 31.35 -5.96
N GLN A 136 -5.78 30.36 -6.72
CA GLN A 136 -4.97 29.18 -7.06
C GLN A 136 -3.69 29.58 -7.77
N TYR A 137 -3.76 30.47 -8.76
CA TYR A 137 -2.59 30.96 -9.47
C TYR A 137 -1.58 31.64 -8.55
N ILE A 138 -2.04 32.53 -7.66
CA ILE A 138 -1.19 33.23 -6.69
C ILE A 138 -0.57 32.22 -5.71
N SER A 139 -1.36 31.28 -5.17
CA SER A 139 -0.89 30.23 -4.29
C SER A 139 0.18 29.37 -4.97
N ASN A 140 -0.06 28.95 -6.20
CA ASN A 140 0.89 28.16 -6.99
C ASN A 140 2.20 28.90 -7.24
N ALA A 141 2.15 30.18 -7.57
CA ALA A 141 3.34 31.00 -7.77
C ALA A 141 4.17 31.13 -6.48
N LEU A 142 3.50 31.32 -5.34
CA LEU A 142 4.14 31.36 -4.03
C LEU A 142 4.80 30.03 -3.67
N VAL A 143 4.08 28.91 -3.80
CA VAL A 143 4.61 27.56 -3.51
C VAL A 143 5.82 27.27 -4.39
N ASN A 144 5.73 27.51 -5.71
CA ASN A 144 6.85 27.33 -6.62
C ASN A 144 8.06 28.13 -6.18
N LYS A 145 7.90 29.41 -5.90
CA LYS A 145 8.98 30.28 -5.50
C LYS A 145 9.66 29.79 -4.23
N ARG A 146 8.87 29.53 -3.17
CA ARG A 146 9.41 29.08 -1.87
C ARG A 146 10.09 27.72 -1.94
N MET A 147 9.49 26.77 -2.70
CA MET A 147 10.07 25.44 -2.88
C MET A 147 11.40 25.52 -3.65
N SER A 148 11.47 26.32 -4.72
CA SER A 148 12.69 26.49 -5.53
C SER A 148 13.82 27.23 -4.80
N GLU A 149 13.50 28.11 -3.87
CA GLU A 149 14.48 28.85 -3.05
C GLU A 149 14.99 28.01 -1.88
N SER A 150 14.29 26.91 -1.51
CA SER A 150 14.62 26.11 -0.35
C SER A 150 15.71 25.08 -0.64
N THR A 151 16.71 25.01 0.25
CA THR A 151 17.78 24.00 0.21
C THR A 151 17.49 22.76 1.09
N LEU A 152 16.28 22.67 1.65
CA LEU A 152 15.88 21.57 2.51
C LEU A 152 15.56 20.28 1.73
N PHE A 153 15.20 20.42 0.46
CA PHE A 153 14.79 19.35 -0.42
C PHE A 153 15.92 18.93 -1.35
N GLU A 154 16.00 17.65 -1.63
CA GLU A 154 16.88 17.11 -2.69
C GLU A 154 16.19 17.22 -4.04
N HIS A 155 14.96 16.75 -4.10
CA HIS A 155 14.06 16.85 -5.24
C HIS A 155 12.66 17.16 -4.76
N TRP A 156 11.88 17.86 -5.54
CA TRP A 156 10.47 18.09 -5.29
C TRP A 156 9.68 18.16 -6.60
N SER A 157 8.42 17.78 -6.51
CA SER A 157 7.47 17.80 -7.62
C SER A 157 6.14 18.36 -7.16
N ARG A 158 5.39 18.85 -8.10
CA ARG A 158 4.00 19.28 -7.93
C ARG A 158 3.09 18.35 -8.72
N GLY A 159 2.00 17.90 -8.13
CA GLY A 159 1.06 16.96 -8.74
C GLY A 159 0.70 15.83 -7.79
N ASN A 160 -0.15 14.94 -8.26
CA ASN A 160 -0.54 13.75 -7.50
C ASN A 160 0.49 12.64 -7.70
N ASP A 161 1.63 12.74 -7.04
CA ASP A 161 2.71 11.76 -7.16
C ASP A 161 2.69 10.72 -6.03
N LEU A 162 1.50 10.34 -5.53
CA LEU A 162 1.35 9.31 -4.50
C LEU A 162 1.41 7.92 -5.11
N LEU A 163 2.59 7.29 -5.05
CA LEU A 163 2.87 5.96 -5.60
C LEU A 163 1.91 4.86 -5.13
N PHE A 164 1.31 4.96 -3.93
CA PHE A 164 0.48 3.88 -3.39
C PHE A 164 -1.01 4.06 -3.62
N THR A 165 -1.49 5.27 -3.88
CA THR A 165 -2.91 5.58 -4.00
C THR A 165 -3.36 5.88 -5.43
N ASP A 166 -2.44 6.29 -6.29
CA ASP A 166 -2.77 6.80 -7.63
C ASP A 166 -2.62 5.76 -8.75
N PHE A 167 -2.16 4.54 -8.42
CA PHE A 167 -2.16 3.46 -9.41
C PHE A 167 -3.56 2.95 -9.69
N ARG A 168 -3.95 3.03 -10.97
CA ARG A 168 -5.19 2.48 -11.50
C ARG A 168 -4.92 1.15 -12.19
N PHE A 169 -5.96 0.35 -12.36
CA PHE A 169 -5.91 -0.82 -13.23
C PHE A 169 -6.42 -0.41 -14.60
N ASP A 170 -5.54 -0.48 -15.59
CA ASP A 170 -5.84 -0.28 -16.99
C ASP A 170 -5.42 -1.51 -17.79
N SER A 171 -5.89 -1.63 -19.02
CA SER A 171 -5.55 -2.73 -19.91
C SER A 171 -4.87 -2.19 -21.16
N PHE A 172 -3.84 -2.90 -21.62
CA PHE A 172 -3.06 -2.51 -22.80
C PHE A 172 -2.86 -3.70 -23.74
N ALA A 173 -2.80 -3.43 -25.02
CA ALA A 173 -2.42 -4.38 -26.05
C ALA A 173 -1.11 -3.94 -26.74
N LEU A 174 -0.28 -4.89 -27.16
CA LEU A 174 0.93 -4.58 -27.90
C LEU A 174 0.60 -4.22 -29.35
N ASN A 175 1.02 -3.03 -29.79
CA ASN A 175 0.92 -2.49 -31.15
C ASN A 175 -0.51 -2.35 -31.71
N ARG A 176 -1.43 -3.28 -31.43
CA ARG A 176 -2.83 -3.28 -31.91
C ARG A 176 -3.76 -3.99 -30.92
N ALA A 177 -4.99 -3.51 -30.87
CA ALA A 177 -6.03 -4.10 -30.01
C ALA A 177 -6.29 -5.60 -30.30
N GLU A 178 -6.07 -6.05 -31.53
CA GLU A 178 -6.23 -7.45 -31.97
C GLU A 178 -5.30 -8.43 -31.24
N ASN A 179 -4.18 -7.95 -30.68
CA ASN A 179 -3.24 -8.77 -29.92
C ASN A 179 -3.72 -9.14 -28.51
N GLY A 180 -4.91 -8.67 -28.13
CA GLY A 180 -5.49 -8.89 -26.81
C GLY A 180 -4.98 -7.91 -25.76
N PHE A 181 -5.87 -7.55 -24.85
CA PHE A 181 -5.56 -6.65 -23.74
C PHE A 181 -5.12 -7.43 -22.52
N HIS A 182 -4.07 -6.95 -21.87
CA HIS A 182 -3.58 -7.46 -20.60
C HIS A 182 -3.60 -6.34 -19.56
N PRO A 183 -3.98 -6.65 -18.29
CA PRO A 183 -4.06 -5.65 -17.24
C PRO A 183 -2.65 -5.19 -16.80
N ALA A 184 -2.55 -3.91 -16.50
CA ALA A 184 -1.39 -3.29 -15.89
C ALA A 184 -1.82 -2.26 -14.85
N LEU A 185 -0.92 -1.93 -13.96
CA LEU A 185 -1.05 -0.74 -13.12
C LEU A 185 -0.62 0.48 -13.94
N SER A 186 -1.40 1.55 -13.91
CA SER A 186 -1.06 2.80 -14.54
C SER A 186 -1.03 3.95 -13.54
N ALA A 187 -0.14 4.90 -13.76
CA ALA A 187 -0.04 6.12 -12.97
C ALA A 187 0.46 7.27 -13.85
N HIS A 188 0.22 8.50 -13.39
CA HIS A 188 0.76 9.71 -14.00
C HIS A 188 1.86 10.28 -13.10
N LEU A 189 3.09 10.35 -13.58
CA LEU A 189 4.21 10.90 -12.84
C LEU A 189 4.91 11.99 -13.66
N THR A 190 5.56 12.91 -12.95
CA THR A 190 6.37 13.97 -13.55
C THR A 190 7.82 13.52 -13.73
N THR A 191 8.61 14.27 -14.47
CA THR A 191 10.06 14.05 -14.56
C THR A 191 10.74 14.09 -13.19
N HIS A 192 10.30 15.01 -12.32
CA HIS A 192 10.84 15.16 -10.98
C HIS A 192 10.52 13.98 -10.07
N SER A 193 9.35 13.33 -10.26
CA SER A 193 8.96 12.15 -9.49
C SER A 193 9.93 10.99 -9.69
N MET A 194 10.51 10.86 -10.90
CA MET A 194 11.53 9.85 -11.17
C MET A 194 12.76 10.02 -10.28
N ALA A 195 13.17 11.26 -10.03
CA ALA A 195 14.29 11.57 -9.14
C ALA A 195 13.91 11.45 -7.64
N ILE A 196 12.69 11.84 -7.26
CA ILE A 196 12.20 11.72 -5.88
C ILE A 196 12.21 10.26 -5.42
N TYR A 197 11.71 9.36 -6.28
CA TYR A 197 11.60 7.93 -5.99
C TYR A 197 12.83 7.12 -6.41
N ASP A 198 13.82 7.75 -7.01
CA ASP A 198 15.09 7.13 -7.45
C ASP A 198 14.88 5.88 -8.32
N PHE A 199 13.96 5.95 -9.27
CA PHE A 199 13.70 4.83 -10.18
C PHE A 199 14.92 4.54 -11.06
N GLN A 200 15.34 3.28 -11.10
CA GLN A 200 16.51 2.83 -11.84
C GLN A 200 16.16 2.54 -13.30
N LEU A 201 16.78 3.27 -14.22
CA LEU A 201 16.62 3.05 -15.66
C LEU A 201 17.37 1.78 -16.10
N VAL A 202 16.70 0.91 -16.85
CA VAL A 202 17.28 -0.31 -17.44
C VAL A 202 17.53 -0.16 -18.92
N GLU A 203 16.61 0.48 -19.65
CA GLU A 203 16.70 0.64 -21.12
C GLU A 203 16.03 1.95 -21.55
N GLY A 204 16.51 2.54 -22.64
CA GLY A 204 15.99 3.80 -23.16
C GLY A 204 16.46 5.01 -22.35
N ARG A 205 15.54 5.93 -22.04
CA ARG A 205 15.81 7.15 -21.27
C ARG A 205 14.65 7.50 -20.35
N LEU A 206 14.90 8.33 -19.37
CA LEU A 206 13.83 9.01 -18.62
C LEU A 206 13.27 10.18 -19.45
N TRP A 207 12.12 10.72 -19.01
CA TRP A 207 11.54 11.90 -19.64
C TRP A 207 12.42 13.14 -19.50
N ASN A 208 12.22 14.05 -20.43
CA ASN A 208 12.86 15.36 -20.44
C ASN A 208 11.84 16.42 -20.82
N ASP A 209 11.52 17.31 -19.89
CA ASP A 209 10.50 18.36 -20.04
C ASP A 209 10.74 19.30 -21.23
N SER A 210 11.97 19.35 -21.77
CA SER A 210 12.29 20.19 -22.93
C SER A 210 11.95 19.55 -24.27
N ILE A 211 11.79 18.22 -24.34
CA ILE A 211 11.59 17.47 -25.58
C ILE A 211 10.38 16.55 -25.56
N ASP A 212 9.90 16.18 -24.38
CA ASP A 212 8.74 15.32 -24.21
C ASP A 212 7.51 16.17 -23.91
N GLU A 213 6.45 15.97 -24.68
CA GLU A 213 5.15 16.54 -24.40
C GLU A 213 4.28 15.44 -23.73
N ALA A 214 3.57 15.79 -22.67
CA ALA A 214 2.70 14.86 -21.96
C ALA A 214 1.64 14.26 -22.89
N PHE A 215 1.18 15.06 -23.83
CA PHE A 215 0.18 14.68 -24.79
C PHE A 215 0.50 15.28 -26.16
N THR A 216 0.73 14.44 -27.14
CA THR A 216 0.72 14.81 -28.55
C THR A 216 -0.55 14.32 -29.21
N LYS A 217 -0.95 14.97 -30.32
CA LYS A 217 -2.12 14.48 -31.08
C LYS A 217 -2.00 13.02 -31.55
N ASN A 218 -0.82 12.42 -31.49
CA ASN A 218 -0.54 11.11 -32.08
C ASN A 218 -0.10 10.05 -31.06
N SER A 219 0.36 10.40 -29.85
CA SER A 219 0.84 9.43 -28.87
C SER A 219 0.95 10.00 -27.46
N PHE A 220 0.90 9.10 -26.46
CA PHE A 220 1.35 9.38 -25.11
C PHE A 220 2.79 8.89 -24.93
N LYS A 221 3.55 9.59 -24.07
CA LYS A 221 4.90 9.13 -23.69
C LYS A 221 4.80 8.34 -22.39
N VAL A 222 5.28 7.10 -22.40
CA VAL A 222 5.22 6.23 -21.24
C VAL A 222 6.58 5.64 -20.88
N ILE A 223 6.77 5.39 -19.60
CA ILE A 223 7.83 4.54 -19.06
C ILE A 223 7.16 3.28 -18.49
N ILE A 224 7.77 2.13 -18.70
CA ILE A 224 7.26 0.84 -18.24
C ILE A 224 8.27 0.15 -17.34
N ASN A 225 7.84 -0.83 -16.53
CA ASN A 225 8.76 -1.67 -15.78
C ASN A 225 9.19 -2.93 -16.59
N GLU A 226 10.21 -3.65 -16.12
CA GLU A 226 10.70 -4.88 -16.76
C GLU A 226 9.60 -5.95 -16.89
N THR A 227 8.73 -6.05 -15.90
CA THR A 227 7.59 -6.99 -15.93
C THR A 227 6.62 -6.62 -17.05
N ALA A 228 6.30 -5.35 -17.28
CA ALA A 228 5.46 -4.93 -18.41
C ALA A 228 6.14 -5.28 -19.75
N LYS A 229 7.44 -5.00 -19.90
CA LYS A 229 8.20 -5.38 -21.11
C LYS A 229 8.08 -6.86 -21.40
N ARG A 230 8.20 -7.71 -20.37
CA ARG A 230 8.12 -9.17 -20.50
C ARG A 230 6.70 -9.65 -20.80
N VAL A 231 5.68 -9.16 -20.07
CA VAL A 231 4.28 -9.58 -20.21
C VAL A 231 3.71 -9.21 -21.57
N TYR A 232 4.00 -8.01 -22.06
CA TYR A 232 3.56 -7.59 -23.41
C TYR A 232 4.45 -8.12 -24.53
N GLY A 233 5.59 -8.75 -24.23
CA GLY A 233 6.50 -9.29 -25.24
C GLY A 233 7.21 -8.21 -26.07
N ILE A 234 7.43 -7.02 -25.49
CA ILE A 234 8.08 -5.89 -26.14
C ILE A 234 9.55 -6.24 -26.46
N LYS A 235 9.91 -6.20 -27.72
CA LYS A 235 11.26 -6.51 -28.21
C LYS A 235 12.10 -5.27 -28.47
N ASP A 236 11.48 -4.23 -29.02
CA ASP A 236 12.14 -2.99 -29.39
C ASP A 236 11.28 -1.80 -28.93
N ILE A 237 11.71 -1.12 -27.87
CA ILE A 237 10.97 0.00 -27.28
C ILE A 237 10.78 1.19 -28.23
N THR A 238 11.59 1.26 -29.30
CA THR A 238 11.48 2.36 -30.27
C THR A 238 10.43 2.11 -31.34
N LYS A 239 10.05 0.85 -31.57
CA LYS A 239 9.09 0.43 -32.62
C LYS A 239 7.77 -0.04 -32.03
N ASP A 240 7.84 -0.74 -30.90
CA ASP A 240 6.69 -1.29 -30.23
C ASP A 240 5.93 -0.18 -29.47
N LYS A 241 4.61 -0.21 -29.55
CA LYS A 241 3.72 0.73 -28.88
C LYS A 241 2.67 -0.02 -28.06
N LEU A 242 2.22 0.59 -26.99
CA LEU A 242 1.10 0.06 -26.21
C LEU A 242 -0.19 0.78 -26.60
N GLN A 243 -1.24 0.03 -26.88
CA GLN A 243 -2.56 0.54 -27.16
C GLN A 243 -3.42 0.40 -25.89
N PRO A 244 -3.84 1.52 -25.24
CA PRO A 244 -4.77 1.44 -24.13
C PRO A 244 -6.14 0.95 -24.59
N GLU A 245 -6.85 0.22 -23.73
CA GLU A 245 -8.21 -0.27 -23.99
C GLU A 245 -9.21 0.88 -23.90
N GLU A 246 -9.10 1.70 -22.87
CA GLU A 246 -9.95 2.85 -22.66
C GLU A 246 -9.20 4.17 -22.88
N PRO A 247 -9.90 5.23 -23.34
CA PRO A 247 -9.32 6.57 -23.49
C PRO A 247 -8.85 7.10 -22.13
N HIS A 248 -7.59 7.44 -22.04
CA HIS A 248 -6.98 7.89 -20.78
C HIS A 248 -7.33 9.35 -20.42
N TYR A 249 -7.71 10.15 -21.40
CA TYR A 249 -8.17 11.52 -21.23
C TYR A 249 -9.51 11.74 -21.92
N ALA A 250 -10.57 11.87 -21.14
CA ALA A 250 -11.80 12.48 -21.60
C ALA A 250 -11.66 14.01 -21.52
N SER A 251 -11.12 14.64 -22.54
CA SER A 251 -11.15 16.10 -22.67
C SER A 251 -12.35 16.49 -23.50
N SER A 252 -13.13 17.47 -23.04
CA SER A 252 -14.25 18.04 -23.78
C SER A 252 -13.88 18.67 -25.13
N SER A 253 -12.58 18.81 -25.39
CA SER A 253 -12.03 19.35 -26.65
C SER A 253 -11.53 18.28 -27.62
N LEU A 254 -11.52 16.98 -27.22
CA LEU A 254 -11.12 15.87 -28.07
C LEU A 254 -12.33 15.03 -28.47
N PRO A 255 -12.33 14.39 -29.67
CA PRO A 255 -13.37 13.46 -30.06
C PRO A 255 -13.51 12.33 -29.02
N ASP A 256 -14.74 11.90 -28.73
CA ASP A 256 -15.08 10.88 -27.71
C ASP A 256 -14.38 9.52 -27.92
N PHE A 257 -13.70 9.30 -29.03
CA PHE A 257 -13.03 8.06 -29.40
C PHE A 257 -11.51 8.23 -29.60
N TYR A 258 -10.93 9.32 -29.11
CA TYR A 258 -9.51 9.56 -29.32
C TYR A 258 -8.68 8.81 -28.27
N ASN A 259 -8.10 7.68 -28.68
CA ASN A 259 -7.27 6.82 -27.86
C ASN A 259 -5.93 6.54 -28.55
N PRO A 260 -4.97 7.48 -28.53
CA PRO A 260 -3.71 7.32 -29.20
C PRO A 260 -2.83 6.26 -28.53
N PRO A 261 -1.96 5.58 -29.30
CA PRO A 261 -1.02 4.62 -28.74
C PRO A 261 0.01 5.30 -27.81
N CYS A 262 0.53 4.52 -26.89
CA CYS A 262 1.62 4.91 -26.00
C CYS A 262 2.97 4.57 -26.61
N GLU A 263 3.84 5.56 -26.74
CA GLU A 263 5.25 5.41 -27.12
C GLU A 263 6.10 5.16 -25.90
N ILE A 264 6.85 4.06 -25.90
CA ILE A 264 7.69 3.67 -24.79
C ILE A 264 9.00 4.45 -24.87
N VAL A 265 9.26 5.31 -23.88
CA VAL A 265 10.47 6.12 -23.81
C VAL A 265 11.58 5.39 -23.07
N GLY A 266 11.22 4.62 -22.05
CA GLY A 266 12.19 3.89 -21.25
C GLY A 266 11.58 2.73 -20.49
N VAL A 267 12.46 1.87 -20.00
CA VAL A 267 12.13 0.75 -19.12
C VAL A 267 12.89 0.96 -17.81
N ILE A 268 12.18 0.92 -16.71
CA ILE A 268 12.74 0.97 -15.36
C ILE A 268 12.75 -0.41 -14.73
N LYS A 269 13.63 -0.60 -13.75
CA LYS A 269 13.70 -1.81 -12.94
C LYS A 269 12.34 -2.10 -12.30
N ASP A 270 12.03 -3.36 -12.11
CA ASP A 270 10.83 -3.78 -11.37
C ASP A 270 10.81 -3.22 -9.96
N PHE A 271 9.63 -2.79 -9.53
CA PHE A 271 9.42 -2.21 -8.20
C PHE A 271 8.05 -2.63 -7.63
N ASN A 272 7.95 -2.59 -6.30
CA ASN A 272 6.78 -3.05 -5.57
C ASN A 272 5.98 -1.89 -5.00
N VAL A 273 4.82 -1.59 -5.59
CA VAL A 273 3.84 -0.62 -5.06
C VAL A 273 2.71 -1.29 -4.28
N ARG A 274 2.74 -2.61 -4.17
CA ARG A 274 1.76 -3.42 -3.46
C ARG A 274 2.44 -4.29 -2.43
N HIS A 275 1.65 -4.97 -1.63
CA HIS A 275 2.13 -5.90 -0.63
C HIS A 275 3.08 -6.94 -1.26
N LEU A 276 4.24 -7.19 -0.62
CA LEU A 276 5.29 -8.09 -1.15
C LEU A 276 4.86 -9.55 -1.31
N SER A 277 3.73 -9.95 -0.73
CA SER A 277 3.14 -11.27 -1.03
C SER A 277 2.54 -11.38 -2.43
N GLN A 278 2.32 -10.25 -3.11
CA GLN A 278 1.81 -10.21 -4.46
C GLN A 278 2.98 -10.17 -5.46
N SER A 279 2.80 -10.83 -6.59
CA SER A 279 3.78 -10.74 -7.68
C SER A 279 3.83 -9.32 -8.23
N ILE A 280 5.02 -8.89 -8.68
CA ILE A 280 5.19 -7.61 -9.34
C ILE A 280 4.29 -7.55 -10.57
N GLN A 281 3.47 -6.50 -10.64
CA GLN A 281 2.53 -6.29 -11.73
C GLN A 281 3.21 -5.56 -12.89
N PRO A 282 2.73 -5.73 -14.13
CA PRO A 282 3.06 -4.81 -15.21
C PRO A 282 2.68 -3.38 -14.82
N VAL A 283 3.58 -2.43 -15.06
CA VAL A 283 3.36 -1.01 -14.76
C VAL A 283 3.59 -0.18 -16.00
N VAL A 284 2.66 0.73 -16.29
CA VAL A 284 2.75 1.74 -17.35
C VAL A 284 2.61 3.13 -16.73
N ILE A 285 3.64 3.91 -16.77
CA ILE A 285 3.67 5.24 -16.18
C ILE A 285 3.57 6.27 -17.30
N TYR A 286 2.54 7.09 -17.27
CA TYR A 286 2.35 8.19 -18.20
C TYR A 286 3.12 9.41 -17.75
N TYR A 287 3.73 10.08 -18.71
CA TYR A 287 4.34 11.37 -18.47
C TYR A 287 3.26 12.42 -18.18
N HIS A 288 3.41 13.09 -17.06
CA HIS A 288 2.59 14.23 -16.68
C HIS A 288 3.45 15.49 -16.66
N ASP A 289 3.03 16.49 -17.46
CA ASP A 289 3.68 17.80 -17.44
C ASP A 289 3.27 18.55 -16.17
N ALA A 290 4.21 18.75 -15.27
CA ALA A 290 4.00 19.49 -14.05
C ALA A 290 3.61 20.97 -14.27
N SER A 291 3.79 21.53 -15.46
CA SER A 291 3.40 22.91 -15.79
C SER A 291 1.89 23.03 -16.03
N ILE A 292 1.21 21.92 -16.34
CA ILE A 292 -0.20 21.87 -16.66
C ILE A 292 -1.00 21.62 -15.37
N GLY A 293 -1.90 22.52 -15.05
CA GLY A 293 -2.80 22.40 -13.89
C GLY A 293 -2.33 23.16 -12.65
N GLY A 294 -3.10 23.02 -11.57
CA GLY A 294 -2.81 23.65 -10.29
C GLY A 294 -1.94 22.77 -9.40
N ILE A 295 -1.25 23.38 -8.45
CA ILE A 295 -0.54 22.66 -7.41
C ILE A 295 -1.54 22.27 -6.31
N TYR A 296 -2.05 21.04 -6.37
CA TYR A 296 -2.90 20.50 -5.31
C TYR A 296 -2.08 19.79 -4.24
N THR A 297 -1.01 19.14 -4.66
CA THR A 297 -0.08 18.39 -3.81
C THR A 297 1.37 18.75 -4.15
N VAL A 298 2.23 18.63 -3.16
CA VAL A 298 3.69 18.69 -3.30
C VAL A 298 4.24 17.40 -2.75
N THR A 299 5.07 16.73 -3.54
CA THR A 299 5.86 15.57 -3.12
C THR A 299 7.34 15.96 -3.15
N ALA A 300 8.08 15.61 -2.11
CA ALA A 300 9.49 15.98 -2.00
C ALA A 300 10.31 14.92 -1.28
N SER A 301 11.56 14.76 -1.72
CA SER A 301 12.58 13.99 -1.01
C SER A 301 13.51 14.93 -0.24
N TYR A 302 13.96 14.47 0.93
CA TYR A 302 14.78 15.27 1.84
C TYR A 302 15.83 14.41 2.54
N LYS A 303 16.81 15.03 3.21
CA LYS A 303 17.76 14.31 4.05
C LYS A 303 17.13 14.02 5.40
N HIS A 304 17.29 12.81 5.92
CA HIS A 304 16.69 12.32 7.17
C HIS A 304 16.82 13.29 8.35
N GLU A 305 17.99 13.89 8.50
CA GLU A 305 18.30 14.89 9.54
C GLU A 305 17.43 16.15 9.47
N ASN A 306 16.85 16.45 8.33
CA ASN A 306 16.03 17.63 8.08
C ASN A 306 14.52 17.39 8.25
N LYS A 307 14.07 16.18 8.57
CA LYS A 307 12.64 15.81 8.65
C LYS A 307 11.79 16.83 9.40
N ALA A 308 12.19 17.24 10.62
CA ALA A 308 11.43 18.20 11.41
C ALA A 308 11.38 19.60 10.76
N LYS A 309 12.50 20.05 10.18
CA LYS A 309 12.58 21.35 9.50
C LYS A 309 11.72 21.37 8.22
N VAL A 310 11.70 20.26 7.49
CA VAL A 310 10.88 20.07 6.27
C VAL A 310 9.40 20.15 6.62
N ILE A 311 8.95 19.44 7.63
CA ILE A 311 7.55 19.47 8.07
C ILE A 311 7.14 20.88 8.52
N ASP A 312 7.98 21.55 9.30
CA ASP A 312 7.69 22.93 9.76
C ASP A 312 7.68 23.93 8.60
N PHE A 313 8.62 23.81 7.65
CA PHE A 313 8.65 24.63 6.43
C PHE A 313 7.38 24.43 5.59
N LEU A 314 6.97 23.19 5.32
CA LEU A 314 5.78 22.89 4.52
C LEU A 314 4.50 23.34 5.21
N ARG A 315 4.41 23.24 6.55
CA ARG A 315 3.29 23.78 7.34
C ARG A 315 3.17 25.28 7.18
N ARG A 316 4.25 26.03 7.37
CA ARG A 316 4.26 27.50 7.20
C ARG A 316 3.91 27.90 5.78
N LEU A 317 4.44 27.18 4.80
CA LEU A 317 4.13 27.41 3.39
C LEU A 317 2.64 27.18 3.09
N TYR A 318 2.04 26.13 3.67
CA TYR A 318 0.62 25.86 3.57
C TYR A 318 -0.22 26.98 4.21
N GLU A 319 0.12 27.43 5.41
CA GLU A 319 -0.54 28.53 6.09
C GLU A 319 -0.43 29.85 5.29
N GLU A 320 0.75 30.14 4.73
CA GLU A 320 1.01 31.34 3.90
C GLU A 320 0.22 31.27 2.58
N SER A 321 0.14 30.11 1.95
CA SER A 321 -0.47 29.95 0.63
C SER A 321 -2.00 29.84 0.66
N THR A 322 -2.56 29.23 1.73
CA THR A 322 -3.99 28.93 1.84
C THR A 322 -4.73 29.77 2.88
N GLY A 323 -3.99 30.35 3.84
CA GLY A 323 -4.56 31.02 5.02
C GLY A 323 -5.21 30.05 6.02
N ARG A 324 -4.91 28.73 5.95
CA ARG A 324 -5.49 27.69 6.80
C ARG A 324 -4.42 27.07 7.71
N THR A 325 -4.86 26.46 8.81
CA THR A 325 -3.99 25.82 9.80
C THR A 325 -4.13 24.28 9.84
N ASP A 326 -5.03 23.71 9.04
CA ASP A 326 -5.31 22.28 8.96
C ASP A 326 -4.34 21.56 8.01
N PHE A 327 -3.04 21.77 8.22
CA PHE A 327 -1.99 21.15 7.42
C PHE A 327 -1.92 19.65 7.64
N GLU A 328 -2.04 18.89 6.57
CA GLU A 328 -1.90 17.44 6.55
C GLU A 328 -0.77 17.02 5.62
N TYR A 329 -0.03 16.02 6.02
CA TYR A 329 1.04 15.42 5.23
C TYR A 329 1.05 13.90 5.39
N THR A 330 1.65 13.24 4.44
CA THR A 330 1.83 11.79 4.42
C THR A 330 3.30 11.48 4.17
N LEU A 331 3.88 10.62 4.97
CA LEU A 331 5.20 10.05 4.71
C LEU A 331 5.01 8.72 3.97
N ILE A 332 5.80 8.48 2.95
CA ILE A 332 5.71 7.22 2.19
C ILE A 332 6.00 6.01 3.08
N GLU A 333 6.92 6.14 4.01
CA GLU A 333 7.21 5.12 5.02
C GLU A 333 6.00 4.77 5.91
N ASP A 334 5.15 5.76 6.24
CA ASP A 334 3.94 5.53 7.04
C ASP A 334 2.86 4.79 6.22
N GLU A 335 2.74 5.07 4.93
CA GLU A 335 1.82 4.34 4.03
C GLU A 335 2.25 2.87 3.88
N LEU A 336 3.55 2.62 3.75
CA LEU A 336 4.09 1.26 3.80
C LEU A 336 3.75 0.55 5.11
N GLN A 337 3.94 1.22 6.24
CA GLN A 337 3.60 0.65 7.54
C GLN A 337 2.11 0.34 7.68
N LYS A 338 1.23 1.16 7.09
CA LYS A 338 -0.21 0.87 7.05
C LYS A 338 -0.53 -0.38 6.23
N MET A 339 0.17 -0.57 5.10
CA MET A 339 0.02 -1.75 4.25
C MET A 339 0.31 -3.05 5.00
N TYR A 340 1.33 -3.06 5.89
CA TYR A 340 1.73 -4.22 6.68
C TYR A 340 1.09 -4.27 8.08
N ARG A 341 0.06 -3.46 8.35
CA ARG A 341 -0.61 -3.43 9.66
C ARG A 341 -1.23 -4.77 10.04
N GLU A 342 -1.88 -5.43 9.09
CA GLU A 342 -2.54 -6.72 9.33
C GLU A 342 -1.51 -7.80 9.65
N ASP A 343 -0.39 -7.85 8.92
CA ASP A 343 0.69 -8.79 9.21
C ASP A 343 1.28 -8.58 10.60
N ARG A 344 1.46 -7.32 11.04
CA ARG A 344 1.89 -7.01 12.40
C ARG A 344 0.92 -7.53 13.45
N GLN A 345 -0.37 -7.39 13.21
CA GLN A 345 -1.38 -7.90 14.16
C GLN A 345 -1.28 -9.40 14.28
N VAL A 346 -1.14 -10.12 13.17
CA VAL A 346 -0.93 -11.57 13.15
C VAL A 346 0.32 -11.96 13.94
N VAL A 347 1.44 -11.29 13.70
CA VAL A 347 2.70 -11.52 14.44
C VAL A 347 2.52 -11.29 15.94
N ASN A 348 1.86 -10.20 16.34
CA ASN A 348 1.60 -9.89 17.76
C ASN A 348 0.76 -10.97 18.43
N ILE A 349 -0.28 -11.49 17.74
CA ILE A 349 -1.10 -12.59 18.26
C ILE A 349 -0.24 -13.84 18.48
N TYR A 350 0.52 -14.27 17.48
CA TYR A 350 1.35 -15.46 17.60
C TYR A 350 2.44 -15.30 18.68
N THR A 351 3.03 -14.13 18.79
CA THR A 351 4.04 -13.83 19.83
C THR A 351 3.43 -13.90 21.22
N LEU A 352 2.19 -13.40 21.40
CA LEU A 352 1.46 -13.48 22.67
C LEU A 352 1.17 -14.94 23.09
N PHE A 353 0.85 -15.82 22.14
CA PHE A 353 0.59 -17.23 22.44
C PHE A 353 1.87 -18.06 22.61
N ALA A 354 3.01 -17.57 22.14
CA ALA A 354 4.31 -18.26 22.25
C ALA A 354 5.08 -17.90 23.53
N GLY A 355 4.79 -16.77 24.18
CA GLY A 355 5.40 -16.32 25.45
C GLY A 355 4.56 -16.67 26.63
#